data_fede72f5fa3ba09237026ca576bef563
#
_entry.id   fede72f5fa3ba09237026ca576bef563
#
_cell.length_a   1.000
_cell.length_b   1.000
_cell.length_c   1.000
_cell.angle_alpha   90.00
_cell.angle_beta   90.00
_cell.angle_gamma   90.00
#
_symmetry.space_group_name_H-M   'P 1'
#
loop_
_entity.id
_entity.type
_entity.pdbx_description
1 polymer ?
#
loop_
_entity_poly.entity_id
_entity_poly.type
_entity_poly.pdbx_seq_one_letter_code
_entity_poly.pdbx_strand_id
1 'polypeptide(L)'
;MLENVSSYVTYMQSTISEREFLTAIAEKADCFILLDINNIYVSTFNHKFDPLDYVRGVPPDRVCQFHVAGHTNNSNILIDTHDLPIIDSVWTLYAQAVRHFGFVSIMIERDDNIPPLCALLAELDRARRIAQPILAEIAA
;
A
#
# COMPACT_ATOMS: atom_id res chain seq x y z
N MET A 1 -14.31 -1.72 -5.93
CA MET A 1 -12.97 -1.12 -5.73
C MET A 1 -12.00 -1.75 -6.72
N LEU A 2 -10.98 -1.01 -7.12
CA LEU A 2 -9.85 -1.50 -7.91
C LEU A 2 -8.60 -1.44 -7.02
N GLU A 3 -7.79 -2.49 -7.04
CA GLU A 3 -6.57 -2.57 -6.25
C GLU A 3 -5.34 -2.38 -7.15
N ASN A 4 -4.31 -1.70 -6.63
CA ASN A 4 -3.01 -1.66 -7.27
C ASN A 4 -2.28 -2.99 -7.04
N VAL A 5 -1.66 -3.51 -8.09
CA VAL A 5 -0.96 -4.79 -8.04
C VAL A 5 0.51 -4.62 -7.74
N SER A 6 1.15 -5.67 -7.20
CA SER A 6 2.60 -5.77 -7.18
C SER A 6 3.15 -6.08 -8.58
N SER A 7 4.22 -5.42 -8.99
CA SER A 7 4.74 -5.51 -10.35
C SER A 7 6.13 -6.16 -10.38
N TYR A 8 6.32 -7.08 -11.34
CA TYR A 8 7.55 -7.88 -11.51
C TYR A 8 8.19 -7.71 -12.88
N VAL A 9 7.47 -7.16 -13.84
CA VAL A 9 7.93 -6.97 -15.21
C VAL A 9 7.58 -5.57 -15.73
N THR A 10 8.43 -5.04 -16.58
CA THR A 10 8.18 -3.81 -17.32
C THR A 10 8.11 -4.09 -18.80
N TYR A 11 7.26 -3.37 -19.52
CA TYR A 11 7.15 -3.49 -20.95
C TYR A 11 7.74 -2.24 -21.63
N MET A 12 8.60 -2.43 -22.63
CA MET A 12 9.23 -1.31 -23.35
C MET A 12 8.21 -0.39 -24.05
N GLN A 13 7.03 -0.91 -24.33
CA GLN A 13 5.95 -0.16 -24.99
C GLN A 13 5.04 0.59 -23.98
N SER A 14 5.24 0.44 -22.68
CA SER A 14 4.46 1.19 -21.68
C SER A 14 4.79 2.67 -21.79
N THR A 15 3.78 3.48 -22.04
CA THR A 15 3.87 4.93 -22.24
C THR A 15 3.39 5.72 -21.03
N ILE A 16 2.73 5.07 -20.07
CA ILE A 16 2.23 5.65 -18.83
C ILE A 16 2.70 4.81 -17.64
N SER A 17 2.84 5.43 -16.49
CA SER A 17 3.15 4.72 -15.25
C SER A 17 1.98 3.89 -14.76
N GLU A 18 2.24 2.89 -13.91
CA GLU A 18 1.18 2.07 -13.31
C GLU A 18 0.16 2.92 -12.52
N ARG A 19 0.63 3.91 -11.75
CA ARG A 19 -0.25 4.82 -10.99
C ARG A 19 -1.17 5.64 -11.90
N GLU A 20 -0.66 6.13 -13.04
CA GLU A 20 -1.46 6.86 -14.03
C GLU A 20 -2.49 5.94 -14.67
N PHE A 21 -2.10 4.69 -14.95
CA PHE A 21 -2.99 3.67 -15.48
C PHE A 21 -4.09 3.31 -14.48
N LEU A 22 -3.74 3.07 -13.21
CA LEU A 22 -4.69 2.80 -12.13
C LEU A 22 -5.70 3.96 -11.99
N THR A 23 -5.19 5.19 -11.94
CA THR A 23 -6.00 6.41 -11.84
C THR A 23 -6.97 6.51 -13.02
N ALA A 24 -6.48 6.37 -14.25
CA ALA A 24 -7.30 6.46 -15.44
C ALA A 24 -8.42 5.39 -15.48
N ILE A 25 -8.13 4.17 -15.01
CA ILE A 25 -9.16 3.12 -14.90
C ILE A 25 -10.20 3.50 -13.84
N ALA A 26 -9.75 3.92 -12.65
CA ALA A 26 -10.64 4.27 -11.55
C ALA A 26 -11.58 5.44 -11.91
N GLU A 27 -11.06 6.46 -12.60
CA GLU A 27 -11.84 7.59 -13.11
C GLU A 27 -12.84 7.14 -14.19
N LYS A 28 -12.37 6.34 -15.16
CA LYS A 28 -13.20 5.91 -16.30
C LYS A 28 -14.29 4.92 -15.91
N ALA A 29 -14.02 4.07 -14.92
CA ALA A 29 -14.97 3.10 -14.37
C ALA A 29 -15.83 3.68 -13.23
N ASP A 30 -15.55 4.91 -12.81
CA ASP A 30 -16.13 5.58 -11.64
C ASP A 30 -16.14 4.70 -10.40
N CYS A 31 -14.96 4.17 -10.05
CA CYS A 31 -14.81 3.29 -8.89
C CYS A 31 -13.75 3.80 -7.91
N PHE A 32 -13.82 3.33 -6.68
CA PHE A 32 -12.82 3.59 -5.66
C PHE A 32 -11.60 2.69 -5.81
N ILE A 33 -10.50 3.13 -5.18
CA ILE A 33 -9.24 2.41 -5.11
C ILE A 33 -9.09 1.83 -3.71
N LEU A 34 -8.73 0.54 -3.65
CA LEU A 34 -8.09 -0.09 -2.52
C LEU A 34 -6.59 0.07 -2.75
N LEU A 35 -5.92 0.84 -1.90
CA LEU A 35 -4.50 1.11 -2.05
C LEU A 35 -3.68 0.19 -1.15
N ASP A 36 -3.06 -0.82 -1.76
CA ASP A 36 -2.16 -1.71 -1.05
C ASP A 36 -0.76 -1.09 -0.96
N ILE A 37 -0.36 -0.80 0.29
CA ILE A 37 0.92 -0.16 0.63
C ILE A 37 2.09 -1.12 0.45
N ASN A 38 1.88 -2.43 0.70
CA ASN A 38 2.90 -3.45 0.46
C ASN A 38 3.17 -3.61 -1.04
N ASN A 39 2.14 -3.60 -1.89
CA ASN A 39 2.28 -3.68 -3.35
C ASN A 39 3.05 -2.50 -3.93
N ILE A 40 2.85 -1.28 -3.40
CA ILE A 40 3.68 -0.12 -3.75
C ILE A 40 5.13 -0.38 -3.34
N TYR A 41 5.36 -0.86 -2.12
CA TYR A 41 6.71 -1.12 -1.61
C TYR A 41 7.44 -2.18 -2.44
N VAL A 42 6.79 -3.30 -2.74
CA VAL A 42 7.30 -4.39 -3.58
C VAL A 42 7.65 -3.86 -4.99
N SER A 43 6.74 -3.16 -5.63
CA SER A 43 6.94 -2.59 -6.97
C SER A 43 8.09 -1.57 -6.98
N THR A 44 8.16 -0.70 -5.97
CA THR A 44 9.25 0.26 -5.79
C THR A 44 10.62 -0.40 -5.71
N PHE A 45 10.72 -1.46 -4.90
CA PHE A 45 11.97 -2.21 -4.77
C PHE A 45 12.36 -2.87 -6.09
N ASN A 46 11.40 -3.49 -6.77
CA ASN A 46 11.65 -4.24 -8.01
C ASN A 46 12.00 -3.32 -9.19
N HIS A 47 11.37 -2.16 -9.30
CA HIS A 47 11.52 -1.25 -10.45
C HIS A 47 12.31 0.04 -10.15
N LYS A 48 12.75 0.25 -8.89
CA LYS A 48 13.64 1.36 -8.48
C LYS A 48 13.04 2.76 -8.72
N PHE A 49 11.76 2.96 -8.40
CA PHE A 49 11.14 4.28 -8.35
C PHE A 49 10.86 4.74 -6.91
N ASP A 50 10.51 6.01 -6.71
CA ASP A 50 10.18 6.54 -5.38
C ASP A 50 8.73 6.15 -4.99
N PRO A 51 8.52 5.44 -3.86
CA PRO A 51 7.18 5.10 -3.39
C PRO A 51 6.30 6.32 -3.08
N LEU A 52 6.88 7.44 -2.69
CA LEU A 52 6.14 8.66 -2.41
C LEU A 52 5.59 9.30 -3.68
N ASP A 53 6.28 9.14 -4.81
CA ASP A 53 5.75 9.58 -6.10
C ASP A 53 4.51 8.77 -6.49
N TYR A 54 4.49 7.48 -6.17
CA TYR A 54 3.30 6.64 -6.37
C TYR A 54 2.15 7.12 -5.50
N VAL A 55 2.38 7.21 -4.18
CA VAL A 55 1.37 7.64 -3.19
C VAL A 55 0.76 8.99 -3.57
N ARG A 56 1.60 9.98 -3.93
CA ARG A 56 1.15 11.33 -4.29
C ARG A 56 0.45 11.41 -5.65
N GLY A 57 0.70 10.45 -6.52
CA GLY A 57 0.12 10.42 -7.86
C GLY A 57 -1.27 9.76 -7.93
N VAL A 58 -1.76 9.16 -6.84
CA VAL A 58 -3.10 8.57 -6.77
C VAL A 58 -4.08 9.61 -6.22
N PRO A 59 -5.27 9.81 -6.84
CA PRO A 59 -6.23 10.82 -6.41
C PRO A 59 -6.80 10.50 -5.02
N PRO A 60 -6.68 11.42 -4.03
CA PRO A 60 -7.06 11.15 -2.65
C PRO A 60 -8.55 10.85 -2.44
N ASP A 61 -9.40 11.45 -3.24
CA ASP A 61 -10.86 11.27 -3.19
C ASP A 61 -11.32 9.89 -3.70
N ARG A 62 -10.43 9.14 -4.34
CA ARG A 62 -10.70 7.79 -4.83
C ARG A 62 -10.21 6.69 -3.89
N VAL A 63 -9.31 6.96 -2.96
CA VAL A 63 -8.79 5.95 -2.03
C VAL A 63 -9.72 5.79 -0.84
N CYS A 64 -10.31 4.60 -0.69
CA CYS A 64 -11.27 4.33 0.39
C CYS A 64 -10.81 3.25 1.38
N GLN A 65 -9.78 2.49 1.03
CA GLN A 65 -9.20 1.47 1.91
C GLN A 65 -7.72 1.31 1.66
N PHE A 66 -6.94 1.11 2.72
CA PHE A 66 -5.56 0.64 2.67
C PHE A 66 -5.48 -0.84 2.97
N HIS A 67 -4.66 -1.57 2.22
CA HIS A 67 -4.11 -2.84 2.65
C HIS A 67 -2.65 -2.66 3.07
N VAL A 68 -2.23 -3.45 4.06
CA VAL A 68 -0.85 -3.62 4.48
C VAL A 68 -0.59 -5.09 4.73
N ALA A 69 0.52 -5.58 4.22
CA ALA A 69 0.92 -6.98 4.27
C ALA A 69 2.44 -7.13 4.43
N GLY A 70 2.88 -8.35 4.69
CA GLY A 70 4.28 -8.72 4.57
C GLY A 70 4.59 -9.34 3.21
N HIS A 71 5.87 -9.46 2.88
CA HIS A 71 6.33 -9.98 1.60
C HIS A 71 7.60 -10.82 1.78
N THR A 72 7.87 -11.71 0.83
CA THR A 72 9.10 -12.51 0.80
C THR A 72 10.22 -11.74 0.09
N ASN A 73 11.40 -11.70 0.74
CA ASN A 73 12.59 -11.08 0.18
C ASN A 73 13.56 -12.15 -0.38
N ASN A 74 13.68 -12.21 -1.69
CA ASN A 74 14.61 -13.09 -2.41
C ASN A 74 15.88 -12.34 -2.86
N SER A 75 16.36 -11.39 -2.05
CA SER A 75 17.56 -10.57 -2.26
C SER A 75 17.49 -9.63 -3.46
N ASN A 76 17.23 -10.13 -4.66
CA ASN A 76 17.19 -9.33 -5.89
C ASN A 76 15.77 -8.89 -6.28
N ILE A 77 14.76 -9.53 -5.72
CA ILE A 77 13.36 -9.28 -6.01
C ILE A 77 12.52 -9.52 -4.74
N LEU A 78 11.56 -8.66 -4.49
CA LEU A 78 10.53 -8.88 -3.49
C LEU A 78 9.34 -9.56 -4.15
N ILE A 79 8.75 -10.53 -3.44
CA ILE A 79 7.55 -11.25 -3.87
C ILE A 79 6.43 -10.95 -2.87
N ASP A 80 5.35 -10.48 -3.38
CA ASP A 80 4.13 -10.16 -2.63
C ASP A 80 3.40 -11.45 -2.26
N THR A 81 3.73 -11.98 -1.10
CA THR A 81 3.25 -13.30 -0.64
C THR A 81 2.21 -13.19 0.47
N HIS A 82 2.12 -12.05 1.14
CA HIS A 82 1.23 -11.79 2.28
C HIS A 82 1.31 -12.86 3.40
N ASP A 83 2.46 -13.51 3.55
CA ASP A 83 2.67 -14.63 4.47
C ASP A 83 3.59 -14.29 5.66
N LEU A 84 4.24 -13.13 5.64
CA LEU A 84 5.19 -12.69 6.67
C LEU A 84 4.69 -11.47 7.45
N PRO A 85 5.26 -11.18 8.64
CA PRO A 85 4.99 -9.95 9.37
C PRO A 85 5.33 -8.71 8.54
N ILE A 86 4.57 -7.63 8.76
CA ILE A 86 4.77 -6.35 8.09
C ILE A 86 6.06 -5.70 8.58
N ILE A 87 6.97 -5.39 7.66
CA ILE A 87 8.27 -4.79 7.97
C ILE A 87 8.18 -3.28 8.25
N ASP A 88 9.18 -2.72 8.93
CA ASP A 88 9.20 -1.30 9.34
C ASP A 88 9.15 -0.33 8.16
N SER A 89 9.73 -0.70 7.02
CA SER A 89 9.69 0.13 5.81
C SER A 89 8.27 0.28 5.24
N VAL A 90 7.47 -0.79 5.27
CA VAL A 90 6.05 -0.75 4.86
C VAL A 90 5.25 0.10 5.85
N TRP A 91 5.50 -0.01 7.16
CA TRP A 91 4.88 0.84 8.16
C TRP A 91 5.24 2.32 8.00
N THR A 92 6.48 2.61 7.59
CA THR A 92 6.92 3.98 7.29
C THR A 92 6.18 4.54 6.09
N LEU A 93 6.01 3.74 5.02
CA LEU A 93 5.25 4.14 3.85
C LEU A 93 3.75 4.33 4.18
N TYR A 94 3.18 3.46 5.02
CA TYR A 94 1.82 3.62 5.53
C TYR A 94 1.63 4.96 6.27
N ALA A 95 2.58 5.34 7.12
CA ALA A 95 2.53 6.64 7.81
C ALA A 95 2.50 7.83 6.81
N GLN A 96 3.24 7.73 5.70
CA GLN A 96 3.22 8.75 4.64
C GLN A 96 1.88 8.74 3.86
N ALA A 97 1.32 7.55 3.63
CA ALA A 97 0.01 7.44 3.02
C ALA A 97 -1.08 8.08 3.91
N VAL A 98 -1.07 7.82 5.21
CA VAL A 98 -2.00 8.48 6.16
C VAL A 98 -1.86 10.01 6.14
N ARG A 99 -0.62 10.53 6.06
CA ARG A 99 -0.42 12.00 5.93
C ARG A 99 -1.03 12.58 4.66
N HIS A 100 -0.96 11.83 3.57
CA HIS A 100 -1.43 12.31 2.27
C HIS A 100 -2.94 12.16 2.09
N PHE A 101 -3.50 11.01 2.46
CA PHE A 101 -4.91 10.67 2.23
C PHE A 101 -5.83 11.01 3.40
N GLY A 102 -5.28 11.22 4.60
CA GLY A 102 -6.08 11.43 5.81
C GLY A 102 -6.72 10.15 6.33
N PHE A 103 -7.95 10.26 6.80
CA PHE A 103 -8.69 9.14 7.38
C PHE A 103 -9.19 8.17 6.30
N VAL A 104 -8.51 7.03 6.18
CA VAL A 104 -8.88 5.91 5.32
C VAL A 104 -8.89 4.64 6.15
N SER A 105 -9.84 3.75 5.91
CA SER A 105 -9.89 2.45 6.60
C SER A 105 -8.66 1.60 6.26
N ILE A 106 -8.21 0.78 7.21
CA ILE A 106 -7.05 -0.10 7.01
C ILE A 106 -7.43 -1.56 7.27
N MET A 107 -6.88 -2.46 6.47
CA MET A 107 -6.94 -3.90 6.67
C MET A 107 -5.53 -4.50 6.66
N ILE A 108 -5.28 -5.42 7.59
CA ILE A 108 -4.09 -6.29 7.58
C ILE A 108 -4.44 -7.51 6.73
N GLU A 109 -3.66 -7.78 5.71
CA GLU A 109 -3.84 -8.95 4.85
C GLU A 109 -2.82 -10.04 5.18
N ARG A 110 -3.31 -11.27 5.26
CA ARG A 110 -2.51 -12.45 5.53
C ARG A 110 -3.10 -13.65 4.81
N ASP A 111 -2.43 -14.14 3.77
CA ASP A 111 -2.95 -15.18 2.87
C ASP A 111 -2.43 -16.58 3.22
N ASP A 112 -1.23 -16.65 3.82
CA ASP A 112 -0.62 -17.90 4.27
C ASP A 112 0.12 -17.68 5.60
N ASN A 113 0.61 -18.76 6.21
CA ASN A 113 1.29 -18.73 7.50
C ASN A 113 0.51 -17.92 8.55
N ILE A 114 -0.81 -18.12 8.61
CA ILE A 114 -1.72 -17.36 9.45
C ILE A 114 -1.28 -17.42 10.92
N PRO A 115 -0.85 -16.31 11.51
CA PRO A 115 -0.38 -16.32 12.90
C PRO A 115 -1.57 -16.37 13.89
N PRO A 116 -1.31 -16.60 15.19
CA PRO A 116 -2.36 -16.47 16.20
C PRO A 116 -3.04 -15.10 16.14
N LEU A 117 -4.33 -15.05 16.44
CA LEU A 117 -5.14 -13.83 16.40
C LEU A 117 -4.53 -12.66 17.18
N CYS A 118 -3.88 -12.93 18.32
CA CYS A 118 -3.22 -11.89 19.11
C CYS A 118 -2.08 -11.18 18.34
N ALA A 119 -1.38 -11.88 17.43
CA ALA A 119 -0.36 -11.26 16.60
C ALA A 119 -0.97 -10.35 15.53
N LEU A 120 -2.06 -10.77 14.88
CA LEU A 120 -2.81 -9.91 13.93
C LEU A 120 -3.40 -8.67 14.62
N LEU A 121 -3.94 -8.83 15.82
CA LEU A 121 -4.45 -7.70 16.61
C LEU A 121 -3.32 -6.74 17.00
N ALA A 122 -2.11 -7.24 17.30
CA ALA A 122 -0.95 -6.40 17.60
C ALA A 122 -0.49 -5.58 16.37
N GLU A 123 -0.54 -6.16 15.16
CA GLU A 123 -0.28 -5.42 13.91
C GLU A 123 -1.35 -4.34 13.67
N LEU A 124 -2.62 -4.66 13.88
CA LEU A 124 -3.71 -3.69 13.75
C LEU A 124 -3.61 -2.55 14.79
N ASP A 125 -3.21 -2.86 16.02
CA ASP A 125 -2.94 -1.84 17.04
C ASP A 125 -1.71 -0.99 16.70
N ARG A 126 -0.71 -1.56 16.02
CA ARG A 126 0.42 -0.79 15.47
C ARG A 126 -0.06 0.20 14.42
N ALA A 127 -0.91 -0.22 13.50
CA ALA A 127 -1.50 0.67 12.50
C ALA A 127 -2.22 1.86 13.15
N ARG A 128 -3.04 1.60 14.17
CA ARG A 128 -3.74 2.65 14.93
C ARG A 128 -2.78 3.62 15.60
N ARG A 129 -1.74 3.11 16.28
CA ARG A 129 -0.72 3.95 16.93
C ARG A 129 0.05 4.84 15.95
N ILE A 130 0.23 4.40 14.72
CA ILE A 130 0.85 5.21 13.66
C ILE A 130 -0.13 6.27 13.15
N ALA A 131 -1.37 5.91 12.87
CA ALA A 131 -2.35 6.80 12.25
C ALA A 131 -2.87 7.89 13.20
N GLN A 132 -3.19 7.55 14.46
CA GLN A 132 -3.84 8.46 15.40
C GLN A 132 -3.14 9.83 15.57
N PRO A 133 -1.82 9.91 15.85
CA PRO A 133 -1.16 11.21 16.00
C PRO A 133 -1.17 12.02 14.69
N ILE A 134 -0.99 11.36 13.54
CA ILE A 134 -0.99 12.02 12.24
C ILE A 134 -2.36 12.62 11.94
N LEU A 135 -3.43 11.86 12.19
CA LEU A 135 -4.80 12.32 11.96
C LEU A 135 -5.19 13.47 12.91
N ALA A 136 -4.67 13.46 14.14
CA ALA A 136 -4.87 14.55 15.08
C ALA A 136 -4.17 15.85 14.62
N GLU A 137 -2.98 15.74 14.03
CA GLU A 137 -2.26 16.88 13.43
C GLU A 137 -3.00 17.47 12.22
N ILE A 138 -3.59 16.63 11.37
CA ILE A 138 -4.34 17.07 10.19
C ILE A 138 -5.66 17.76 10.56
N ALA A 139 -6.26 17.37 11.67
CA ALA A 139 -7.52 17.90 12.16
C ALA A 139 -7.39 19.20 12.98
N ALA A 140 -6.17 19.60 13.34
CA ALA A 140 -5.88 20.79 14.16
C ALA A 140 -5.71 22.05 13.33
#